data_a9931b2622109f3b94e8dc5ff6bb5aa1
#
_entry.id   a9931b2622109f3b94e8dc5ff6bb5aa1
#
_cell.length_a   1.000
_cell.length_b   1.000
_cell.length_c   1.000
_cell.angle_alpha   90.00
_cell.angle_beta   90.00
_cell.angle_gamma   90.00
#
_symmetry.space_group_name_H-M   'P 1'
#
loop_
_entity.id
_entity.type
_entity.pdbx_description
1 polymer ?
#
loop_
_entity_poly.entity_id
_entity_poly.type
_entity_poly.pdbx_seq_one_letter_code
_entity_poly.pdbx_strand_id
1 'polypeptide(L)'
;MFTAAARSRFSSSLARPRLSPTNSLLARSSVASTMAPRRKASSVPEGYKEDLSKGNMLRFEDSLPRLPVPTLEETGRRYLKSVHAVVSEAEYENTKKAVEEFVRPGGAGHTLQERLLARAADPKHKNWLTEWWNHAAYLGYRDPVIPYVSYFYSYRDDRSRRDPAKRAASITTAALEFKRQVDDGSIEPEYLRKIPQAMSSYQYMFNCCRIPDDVADYPKKYPAKEHDHIVVVRKNQFFKVPLAVNGRPLNVSELEKQFARIYQIAEKQPPIGVLTVANRDHWSAARKKLLAADPSNATSLEDIESAGFVVCLDDASPVTMDERARQYWHGDGSNRWFDKPLQFIINENGTAGFMGEHSMMDGSPTHRMNDHLNALIFNNKIDLSDKPVRSDLPEPRPIKFTLNDEVLEAIDAAAKEHRQQIAAHELRVQSYQAYGKGLIKKFKCSPDAYVQMIIQLAYFKMYGKNRPTYESASTRKFAEGRTETIRTVSDDSVAFCKAISDPSVPREEAVRLFRTALAAHSKYTAEASDGKGVDRHLFGLKKLLREGEPLPAIFSDPAYAYSGSWYLSTSQLSSEYFNGYGWSQVIDDGFGIAYMINENRYVPSSPPPIPQETNECLA
;
A
#
# COMPACT_ATOMS: atom_id res chain seq x y z
N MET A 1 -50.96 -7.56 14.72
CA MET A 1 -52.21 -8.31 14.45
C MET A 1 -51.91 -9.36 13.41
N PHE A 2 -52.22 -10.62 13.80
CA PHE A 2 -52.38 -11.86 12.98
C PHE A 2 -51.05 -12.46 12.41
N THR A 3 -50.53 -13.48 13.04
CA THR A 3 -50.76 -14.95 13.22
C THR A 3 -50.23 -15.71 12.00
N ALA A 4 -49.22 -16.53 12.16
CA ALA A 4 -48.97 -17.84 12.75
C ALA A 4 -49.35 -19.03 11.85
N ALA A 5 -48.46 -20.02 11.82
CA ALA A 5 -48.60 -21.43 11.49
C ALA A 5 -48.36 -21.81 10.00
N ALA A 6 -47.63 -22.87 9.63
CA ALA A 6 -47.61 -24.20 10.21
C ALA A 6 -46.36 -25.01 9.86
N ARG A 7 -46.03 -25.92 10.72
CA ARG A 7 -45.05 -27.01 10.59
C ARG A 7 -45.58 -28.15 9.70
N SER A 8 -44.70 -28.81 8.97
CA SER A 8 -44.86 -30.27 8.78
C SER A 8 -43.48 -30.97 8.70
N ARG A 9 -43.39 -31.98 9.54
CA ARG A 9 -42.27 -32.94 9.64
C ARG A 9 -42.43 -33.99 8.53
N PHE A 10 -41.33 -34.49 8.01
CA PHE A 10 -41.21 -35.89 7.55
C PHE A 10 -39.86 -36.43 7.95
N SER A 11 -39.90 -37.48 8.76
CA SER A 11 -38.79 -38.36 9.10
C SER A 11 -38.84 -39.56 8.18
N SER A 12 -37.69 -40.06 7.71
CA SER A 12 -37.51 -41.46 7.39
C SER A 12 -36.03 -41.87 7.56
N SER A 13 -35.88 -42.83 8.45
CA SER A 13 -34.70 -43.61 8.77
C SER A 13 -34.37 -44.56 7.65
N LEU A 14 -33.09 -44.84 7.39
CA LEU A 14 -32.62 -46.16 7.00
C LEU A 14 -31.15 -46.39 7.38
N ALA A 15 -30.87 -47.65 7.72
CA ALA A 15 -29.86 -48.19 8.58
C ALA A 15 -28.45 -48.31 7.96
N ARG A 16 -27.47 -48.40 8.87
CA ARG A 16 -26.07 -48.86 8.63
C ARG A 16 -25.98 -50.36 8.49
N PRO A 17 -24.92 -50.91 7.89
CA PRO A 17 -24.24 -52.05 8.49
C PRO A 17 -22.80 -51.75 8.93
N ARG A 18 -22.50 -52.29 10.14
CA ARG A 18 -21.16 -52.41 10.72
C ARG A 18 -20.45 -53.62 10.09
N LEU A 19 -19.14 -53.51 9.91
CA LEU A 19 -18.23 -54.66 9.95
C LEU A 19 -17.01 -54.32 10.80
N SER A 20 -16.69 -55.23 11.72
CA SER A 20 -15.62 -55.17 12.72
C SER A 20 -14.35 -55.91 12.22
N PRO A 21 -13.23 -55.88 12.98
CA PRO A 21 -11.88 -55.91 12.45
C PRO A 21 -11.21 -57.30 12.58
N THR A 22 -10.16 -57.51 11.80
CA THR A 22 -9.19 -58.60 12.07
C THR A 22 -7.77 -58.06 12.07
N ASN A 23 -7.11 -58.30 13.19
CA ASN A 23 -5.68 -58.09 13.46
C ASN A 23 -4.80 -58.99 12.59
N SER A 24 -3.68 -58.47 12.10
CA SER A 24 -2.43 -59.24 12.00
C SER A 24 -1.22 -58.34 12.15
N LEU A 25 -0.47 -58.57 13.21
CA LEU A 25 0.87 -58.08 13.49
C LEU A 25 1.89 -58.68 12.54
N LEU A 26 2.64 -57.87 11.83
CA LEU A 26 3.99 -58.23 11.37
C LEU A 26 4.86 -56.97 11.44
N ALA A 27 5.81 -57.03 12.38
CA ALA A 27 6.87 -56.07 12.53
C ALA A 27 7.84 -56.12 11.34
N ARG A 28 8.05 -55.00 10.68
CA ARG A 28 9.24 -54.77 9.85
C ARG A 28 9.85 -53.43 10.22
N SER A 29 11.05 -53.52 10.78
CA SER A 29 11.96 -52.41 10.93
C SER A 29 12.26 -51.77 9.58
N SER A 30 11.94 -50.50 9.39
CA SER A 30 12.41 -49.72 8.27
C SER A 30 13.16 -48.47 8.79
N VAL A 31 14.42 -48.45 8.46
CA VAL A 31 15.34 -47.32 8.59
C VAL A 31 14.67 -46.11 7.92
N ALA A 32 14.33 -45.10 8.71
CA ALA A 32 13.80 -43.85 8.20
C ALA A 32 14.95 -43.07 7.52
N SER A 33 15.02 -43.19 6.21
CA SER A 33 15.74 -42.23 5.37
C SER A 33 14.90 -40.96 5.33
N THR A 34 15.40 -39.89 5.96
CA THR A 34 14.85 -38.55 5.86
C THR A 34 15.06 -38.03 4.44
N MET A 35 14.15 -38.33 3.54
CA MET A 35 14.07 -37.64 2.26
C MET A 35 13.52 -36.25 2.50
N ALA A 36 14.36 -35.24 2.34
CA ALA A 36 13.93 -33.85 2.16
C ALA A 36 12.85 -33.78 1.07
N PRO A 37 11.80 -32.96 1.21
CA PRO A 37 10.75 -32.86 0.22
C PRO A 37 11.36 -32.47 -1.13
N ARG A 38 11.26 -33.35 -2.14
CA ARG A 38 11.62 -32.99 -3.52
C ARG A 38 10.76 -31.80 -3.94
N ARG A 39 11.38 -30.62 -4.00
CA ARG A 39 10.81 -29.46 -4.71
C ARG A 39 10.44 -29.94 -6.12
N LYS A 40 9.17 -29.76 -6.52
CA LYS A 40 8.82 -29.75 -7.94
C LYS A 40 9.69 -28.69 -8.56
N ALA A 41 10.55 -29.05 -9.51
CA ALA A 41 11.30 -28.09 -10.29
C ALA A 41 10.26 -27.19 -10.98
N SER A 42 10.09 -25.95 -10.51
CA SER A 42 9.38 -24.93 -11.26
C SER A 42 10.26 -24.67 -12.48
N SER A 43 9.72 -24.90 -13.67
CA SER A 43 10.44 -24.53 -14.89
C SER A 43 10.70 -23.04 -14.84
N VAL A 44 11.98 -22.65 -14.99
CA VAL A 44 12.37 -21.22 -15.14
C VAL A 44 11.51 -20.62 -16.24
N PRO A 45 10.82 -19.49 -16.02
CA PRO A 45 10.02 -18.88 -17.06
C PRO A 45 10.88 -18.53 -18.29
N GLU A 46 10.31 -18.68 -19.47
CA GLU A 46 11.00 -18.38 -20.72
C GLU A 46 11.53 -16.94 -20.73
N GLY A 47 12.79 -16.77 -21.14
CA GLY A 47 13.47 -15.46 -21.18
C GLY A 47 14.13 -15.03 -19.86
N TYR A 48 13.96 -15.77 -18.77
CA TYR A 48 14.56 -15.45 -17.47
C TYR A 48 15.70 -16.41 -17.12
N LYS A 49 16.61 -15.95 -16.26
CA LYS A 49 17.73 -16.75 -15.73
C LYS A 49 17.70 -16.66 -14.20
N GLU A 50 17.89 -17.80 -13.55
CA GLU A 50 18.02 -17.87 -12.09
C GLU A 50 19.49 -17.69 -11.69
N ASP A 51 19.73 -16.81 -10.70
CA ASP A 51 20.95 -16.75 -9.94
C ASP A 51 20.68 -17.11 -8.48
N LEU A 52 20.83 -18.38 -8.16
CA LEU A 52 20.58 -18.91 -6.81
C LEU A 52 21.60 -18.41 -5.77
N SER A 53 22.75 -17.83 -6.18
CA SER A 53 23.71 -17.24 -5.24
C SER A 53 23.15 -16.04 -4.50
N LYS A 54 22.10 -15.39 -5.04
CA LYS A 54 21.37 -14.26 -4.44
C LYS A 54 20.22 -14.68 -3.51
N GLY A 55 20.12 -15.95 -3.19
CA GLY A 55 18.98 -16.50 -2.46
C GLY A 55 17.74 -16.67 -3.34
N ASN A 56 16.73 -17.36 -2.80
CA ASN A 56 15.51 -17.66 -3.56
C ASN A 56 14.75 -16.38 -3.94
N MET A 57 14.68 -15.40 -3.03
CA MET A 57 13.93 -14.14 -3.21
C MET A 57 14.43 -13.33 -4.43
N LEU A 58 15.73 -13.18 -4.57
CA LEU A 58 16.34 -12.30 -5.58
C LEU A 58 16.87 -13.04 -6.81
N ARG A 59 16.56 -14.32 -6.95
CA ARG A 59 17.15 -15.16 -8.00
C ARG A 59 16.90 -14.68 -9.44
N PHE A 60 15.87 -13.86 -9.68
CA PHE A 60 15.56 -13.32 -11.01
C PHE A 60 16.00 -11.87 -11.22
N GLU A 61 16.41 -11.15 -10.17
CA GLU A 61 16.65 -9.69 -10.23
C GLU A 61 17.56 -9.24 -11.39
N ASP A 62 18.61 -10.00 -11.68
CA ASP A 62 19.55 -9.63 -12.76
C ASP A 62 19.05 -10.02 -14.16
N SER A 63 18.03 -10.86 -14.25
CA SER A 63 17.41 -11.24 -15.52
C SER A 63 16.13 -10.46 -15.83
N LEU A 64 15.68 -9.60 -14.91
CA LEU A 64 14.56 -8.72 -15.18
C LEU A 64 14.93 -7.71 -16.27
N PRO A 65 14.03 -7.46 -17.24
CA PRO A 65 14.28 -6.45 -18.26
C PRO A 65 14.36 -5.04 -17.63
N ARG A 66 15.12 -4.16 -18.26
CA ARG A 66 15.13 -2.74 -17.88
C ARG A 66 13.82 -2.07 -18.28
N LEU A 67 13.43 -1.02 -17.56
CA LEU A 67 12.28 -0.20 -17.93
C LEU A 67 12.52 0.43 -19.31
N PRO A 68 11.67 0.21 -20.31
CA PRO A 68 11.83 0.79 -21.63
C PRO A 68 11.67 2.31 -21.58
N VAL A 69 12.29 3.00 -22.55
CA VAL A 69 12.01 4.39 -22.85
C VAL A 69 11.04 4.40 -24.02
N PRO A 70 9.80 4.91 -23.88
CA PRO A 70 8.88 5.06 -25.01
C PRO A 70 9.43 5.96 -26.09
N THR A 71 8.93 5.84 -27.32
CA THR A 71 9.27 6.82 -28.35
C THR A 71 8.58 8.16 -28.07
N LEU A 72 9.19 9.24 -28.50
CA LEU A 72 8.70 10.59 -28.28
C LEU A 72 7.33 10.80 -28.96
N GLU A 73 7.20 10.31 -30.20
CA GLU A 73 5.98 10.40 -31.02
C GLU A 73 4.81 9.63 -30.42
N GLU A 74 5.07 8.41 -29.92
CA GLU A 74 4.03 7.62 -29.25
C GLU A 74 3.57 8.30 -27.96
N THR A 75 4.47 8.88 -27.19
CA THR A 75 4.11 9.60 -25.96
C THR A 75 3.31 10.86 -26.29
N GLY A 76 3.71 11.64 -27.28
CA GLY A 76 2.95 12.81 -27.74
C GLY A 76 1.52 12.42 -28.17
N ARG A 77 1.39 11.38 -28.98
CA ARG A 77 0.07 10.88 -29.43
C ARG A 77 -0.80 10.39 -28.28
N ARG A 78 -0.24 9.61 -27.33
CA ARG A 78 -1.00 9.12 -26.15
C ARG A 78 -1.38 10.26 -25.21
N TYR A 79 -0.49 11.22 -25.02
CA TYR A 79 -0.75 12.40 -24.21
C TYR A 79 -1.90 13.21 -24.79
N LEU A 80 -1.87 13.56 -26.07
CA LEU A 80 -2.97 14.26 -26.75
C LEU A 80 -4.31 13.52 -26.60
N LYS A 81 -4.31 12.21 -26.83
CA LYS A 81 -5.54 11.41 -26.66
C LYS A 81 -6.07 11.44 -25.22
N SER A 82 -5.19 11.49 -24.21
CA SER A 82 -5.60 11.46 -22.81
C SER A 82 -6.03 12.83 -22.29
N VAL A 83 -5.47 13.93 -22.82
CA VAL A 83 -5.81 15.28 -22.39
C VAL A 83 -7.10 15.79 -23.03
N HIS A 84 -7.42 15.36 -24.25
CA HIS A 84 -8.62 15.76 -24.99
C HIS A 84 -9.92 15.59 -24.17
N ALA A 85 -10.04 14.48 -23.45
CA ALA A 85 -11.21 14.15 -22.67
C ALA A 85 -11.47 15.07 -21.44
N VAL A 86 -10.48 15.88 -21.01
CA VAL A 86 -10.54 16.64 -19.76
C VAL A 86 -10.36 18.15 -19.91
N VAL A 87 -10.10 18.64 -21.13
CA VAL A 87 -9.93 20.07 -21.44
C VAL A 87 -10.96 20.52 -22.48
N SER A 88 -11.10 21.82 -22.67
CA SER A 88 -11.90 22.40 -23.76
C SER A 88 -11.19 22.24 -25.12
N GLU A 89 -11.96 22.32 -26.22
CA GLU A 89 -11.39 22.25 -27.58
C GLU A 89 -10.33 23.32 -27.84
N ALA A 90 -10.53 24.54 -27.34
CA ALA A 90 -9.56 25.63 -27.48
C ALA A 90 -8.24 25.35 -26.74
N GLU A 91 -8.32 24.80 -25.52
CA GLU A 91 -7.14 24.35 -24.76
C GLU A 91 -6.46 23.17 -25.44
N TYR A 92 -7.25 22.23 -25.97
CA TYR A 92 -6.70 21.09 -26.69
C TYR A 92 -5.91 21.49 -27.93
N GLU A 93 -6.42 22.41 -28.75
CA GLU A 93 -5.69 22.89 -29.94
C GLU A 93 -4.39 23.63 -29.58
N ASN A 94 -4.33 24.32 -28.43
CA ASN A 94 -3.10 24.93 -27.93
C ASN A 94 -2.10 23.84 -27.48
N THR A 95 -2.58 22.85 -26.71
CA THR A 95 -1.77 21.71 -26.27
C THR A 95 -1.21 20.94 -27.46
N LYS A 96 -2.03 20.73 -28.50
CA LYS A 96 -1.63 20.02 -29.72
C LYS A 96 -0.47 20.71 -30.42
N LYS A 97 -0.51 22.05 -30.57
CA LYS A 97 0.59 22.83 -31.12
C LYS A 97 1.88 22.69 -30.28
N ALA A 98 1.75 22.76 -28.96
CA ALA A 98 2.89 22.60 -28.05
C ALA A 98 3.51 21.18 -28.13
N VAL A 99 2.68 20.14 -28.27
CA VAL A 99 3.14 18.77 -28.46
C VAL A 99 3.79 18.59 -29.82
N GLU A 100 3.18 19.09 -30.91
CA GLU A 100 3.72 19.00 -32.27
C GLU A 100 5.10 19.68 -32.37
N GLU A 101 5.26 20.85 -31.76
CA GLU A 101 6.55 21.52 -31.67
C GLU A 101 7.58 20.69 -30.88
N PHE A 102 7.17 20.11 -29.77
CA PHE A 102 8.03 19.32 -28.91
C PHE A 102 8.53 18.04 -29.58
N VAL A 103 7.67 17.34 -30.32
CA VAL A 103 8.00 16.05 -30.96
C VAL A 103 8.56 16.19 -32.39
N ARG A 104 8.50 17.37 -32.98
CA ARG A 104 9.02 17.57 -34.35
C ARG A 104 10.50 17.23 -34.47
N PRO A 105 10.99 16.72 -35.64
CA PRO A 105 12.40 16.47 -35.84
C PRO A 105 13.27 17.71 -35.54
N GLY A 106 14.32 17.54 -34.72
CA GLY A 106 15.17 18.63 -34.24
C GLY A 106 14.55 19.53 -33.17
N GLY A 107 13.36 19.21 -32.69
CA GLY A 107 12.73 19.90 -31.56
C GLY A 107 13.39 19.55 -30.22
N ALA A 108 13.06 20.32 -29.17
CA ALA A 108 13.61 20.11 -27.82
C ALA A 108 13.39 18.70 -27.29
N GLY A 109 12.25 18.06 -27.63
CA GLY A 109 11.95 16.70 -27.23
C GLY A 109 12.98 15.69 -27.69
N HIS A 110 13.51 15.80 -28.91
CA HIS A 110 14.52 14.87 -29.41
C HIS A 110 15.82 14.95 -28.61
N THR A 111 16.30 16.14 -28.28
CA THR A 111 17.50 16.31 -27.44
C THR A 111 17.32 15.69 -26.08
N LEU A 112 16.14 15.89 -25.46
CA LEU A 112 15.83 15.30 -24.14
C LEU A 112 15.68 13.79 -24.25
N GLN A 113 15.07 13.28 -25.32
CA GLN A 113 14.95 11.84 -25.60
C GLN A 113 16.32 11.16 -25.71
N GLU A 114 17.27 11.75 -26.46
CA GLU A 114 18.64 11.24 -26.58
C GLU A 114 19.33 11.17 -25.22
N ARG A 115 19.18 12.20 -24.39
CA ARG A 115 19.71 12.21 -23.00
C ARG A 115 19.06 11.12 -22.13
N LEU A 116 17.76 10.88 -22.29
CA LEU A 116 17.05 9.84 -21.53
C LEU A 116 17.48 8.43 -21.98
N LEU A 117 17.64 8.22 -23.29
CA LEU A 117 18.17 6.98 -23.84
C LEU A 117 19.60 6.71 -23.35
N ALA A 118 20.45 7.73 -23.29
CA ALA A 118 21.81 7.63 -22.75
C ALA A 118 21.78 7.21 -21.27
N ARG A 119 20.92 7.82 -20.44
CA ARG A 119 20.72 7.40 -19.04
C ARG A 119 20.23 5.96 -18.94
N ALA A 120 19.25 5.59 -19.75
CA ALA A 120 18.70 4.22 -19.74
C ALA A 120 19.71 3.16 -20.18
N ALA A 121 20.68 3.53 -21.03
CA ALA A 121 21.77 2.66 -21.45
C ALA A 121 22.90 2.54 -20.41
N ASP A 122 23.05 3.52 -19.51
CA ASP A 122 24.11 3.52 -18.50
C ASP A 122 23.92 2.33 -17.54
N PRO A 123 24.95 1.45 -17.38
CA PRO A 123 24.90 0.32 -16.47
C PRO A 123 24.67 0.68 -15.00
N LYS A 124 24.98 1.90 -14.58
CA LYS A 124 24.77 2.40 -13.22
C LYS A 124 23.28 2.49 -12.85
N HIS A 125 22.41 2.65 -13.85
CA HIS A 125 20.98 2.75 -13.66
C HIS A 125 20.28 1.49 -14.14
N LYS A 126 19.95 0.56 -13.23
CA LYS A 126 19.13 -0.63 -13.58
C LYS A 126 17.75 -0.23 -14.10
N ASN A 127 17.25 0.89 -13.61
CA ASN A 127 16.01 1.54 -14.03
C ASN A 127 16.25 3.04 -14.13
N TRP A 128 16.01 3.64 -15.29
CA TRP A 128 16.29 5.06 -15.54
C TRP A 128 15.43 6.01 -14.68
N LEU A 129 14.28 5.52 -14.18
CA LEU A 129 13.27 6.31 -13.50
C LEU A 129 13.41 6.26 -11.97
N THR A 130 13.70 5.09 -11.37
CA THR A 130 13.41 4.75 -9.97
C THR A 130 14.06 5.73 -8.99
N GLU A 131 15.31 6.10 -9.17
CA GLU A 131 16.00 7.08 -8.33
C GLU A 131 15.28 8.44 -8.33
N TRP A 132 14.95 8.95 -9.52
CA TRP A 132 14.24 10.23 -9.67
C TRP A 132 12.84 10.18 -9.10
N TRP A 133 12.17 9.04 -9.26
CA TRP A 133 10.82 8.86 -8.77
C TRP A 133 10.78 8.77 -7.24
N ASN A 134 11.67 7.99 -6.64
CA ASN A 134 11.79 7.88 -5.19
C ASN A 134 12.06 9.24 -4.54
N HIS A 135 12.91 10.06 -5.17
CA HIS A 135 13.16 11.42 -4.69
C HIS A 135 11.94 12.33 -4.89
N ALA A 136 11.41 12.44 -6.12
CA ALA A 136 10.38 13.43 -6.44
C ALA A 136 9.01 13.13 -5.80
N ALA A 137 8.64 11.85 -5.73
CA ALA A 137 7.32 11.44 -5.24
C ALA A 137 7.28 11.21 -3.72
N TYR A 138 8.42 10.96 -3.09
CA TYR A 138 8.46 10.56 -1.69
C TYR A 138 9.51 11.28 -0.86
N LEU A 139 10.80 11.04 -1.10
CA LEU A 139 11.86 11.46 -0.19
C LEU A 139 12.11 12.97 -0.20
N GLY A 140 11.97 13.62 -1.35
CA GLY A 140 12.05 15.07 -1.49
C GLY A 140 10.72 15.80 -1.32
N TYR A 141 9.61 15.06 -1.12
CA TYR A 141 8.30 15.63 -0.82
C TYR A 141 8.24 16.04 0.64
N ARG A 142 7.97 17.32 0.91
CA ARG A 142 8.14 17.91 2.24
C ARG A 142 6.86 17.97 3.08
N ASP A 143 5.68 17.74 2.48
CA ASP A 143 4.44 17.66 3.23
C ASP A 143 4.41 16.42 4.13
N PRO A 144 3.55 16.41 5.15
CA PRO A 144 3.43 15.30 6.09
C PRO A 144 3.20 13.95 5.42
N VAL A 145 3.87 12.90 5.94
CA VAL A 145 3.62 11.52 5.46
C VAL A 145 2.18 11.06 5.74
N ILE A 146 1.56 11.60 6.76
CA ILE A 146 0.13 11.50 7.06
C ILE A 146 -0.45 12.92 7.01
N PRO A 147 -1.48 13.16 6.18
CA PRO A 147 -2.27 12.20 5.42
C PRO A 147 -1.71 11.82 4.03
N TYR A 148 -0.73 12.50 3.48
CA TYR A 148 -0.48 12.59 2.03
C TYR A 148 0.28 11.42 1.39
N VAL A 149 1.05 10.64 2.14
CA VAL A 149 1.94 9.61 1.57
C VAL A 149 1.54 8.20 1.99
N SER A 150 1.32 7.99 3.29
CA SER A 150 1.13 6.66 3.87
C SER A 150 -0.29 6.12 3.72
N TYR A 151 -0.42 4.80 3.78
CA TYR A 151 -1.68 4.09 3.58
C TYR A 151 -1.92 3.09 4.72
N PHE A 152 -3.18 2.62 4.84
CA PHE A 152 -3.57 1.68 5.89
C PHE A 152 -4.32 0.47 5.33
N TYR A 153 -4.34 -0.62 6.14
CA TYR A 153 -5.24 -1.76 5.96
C TYR A 153 -6.04 -1.99 7.25
N SER A 154 -7.35 -2.20 7.12
CA SER A 154 -8.21 -2.65 8.21
C SER A 154 -8.40 -4.15 8.11
N TYR A 155 -8.00 -4.91 9.13
CA TYR A 155 -8.10 -6.36 9.11
C TYR A 155 -9.52 -6.84 9.46
N ARG A 156 -9.84 -8.03 8.97
CA ARG A 156 -11.02 -8.77 9.39
C ARG A 156 -10.94 -9.11 10.88
N ASP A 157 -12.08 -9.07 11.58
CA ASP A 157 -12.15 -9.39 12.99
C ASP A 157 -11.78 -10.86 13.27
N ASP A 158 -10.90 -11.06 14.23
CA ASP A 158 -10.59 -12.38 14.77
C ASP A 158 -11.42 -12.64 16.02
N ARG A 159 -12.48 -13.42 15.85
CA ARG A 159 -13.42 -13.72 16.94
C ARG A 159 -12.83 -14.64 18.02
N SER A 160 -11.75 -15.34 17.70
CA SER A 160 -11.07 -16.29 18.59
C SER A 160 -10.02 -15.60 19.47
N ARG A 161 -9.54 -14.40 19.07
CA ARG A 161 -8.46 -13.66 19.74
C ARG A 161 -8.87 -12.20 19.92
N ARG A 162 -9.82 -11.97 20.85
CA ARG A 162 -10.33 -10.63 21.17
C ARG A 162 -9.53 -9.93 22.25
N ASP A 163 -8.80 -10.70 23.08
CA ASP A 163 -7.82 -10.11 23.98
C ASP A 163 -6.73 -9.41 23.17
N PRO A 164 -6.44 -8.12 23.46
CA PRO A 164 -5.51 -7.35 22.63
C PRO A 164 -4.06 -7.85 22.71
N ALA A 165 -3.60 -8.37 23.85
CA ALA A 165 -2.26 -8.93 23.97
C ALA A 165 -2.15 -10.24 23.16
N LYS A 166 -3.17 -11.09 23.21
CA LYS A 166 -3.24 -12.32 22.41
C LYS A 166 -3.36 -12.01 20.92
N ARG A 167 -4.11 -10.97 20.54
CA ARG A 167 -4.23 -10.50 19.15
C ARG A 167 -2.88 -9.97 18.64
N ALA A 168 -2.20 -9.14 19.42
CA ALA A 168 -0.87 -8.63 19.11
C ALA A 168 0.15 -9.76 18.93
N ALA A 169 0.17 -10.74 19.84
CA ALA A 169 1.06 -11.90 19.77
C ALA A 169 0.84 -12.72 18.49
N SER A 170 -0.41 -12.97 18.10
CA SER A 170 -0.70 -13.75 16.90
C SER A 170 -0.27 -13.04 15.62
N ILE A 171 -0.52 -11.71 15.50
CA ILE A 171 -0.08 -10.90 14.36
C ILE A 171 1.44 -10.84 14.31
N THR A 172 2.09 -10.58 15.46
CA THR A 172 3.55 -10.52 15.56
C THR A 172 4.20 -11.84 15.16
N THR A 173 3.69 -12.98 15.67
CA THR A 173 4.20 -14.31 15.30
C THR A 173 4.13 -14.56 13.79
N ALA A 174 3.00 -14.22 13.17
CA ALA A 174 2.85 -14.38 11.73
C ALA A 174 3.73 -13.41 10.92
N ALA A 175 3.91 -12.18 11.39
CA ALA A 175 4.79 -11.19 10.76
C ALA A 175 6.26 -11.62 10.86
N LEU A 176 6.68 -12.21 11.99
CA LEU A 176 8.03 -12.74 12.19
C LEU A 176 8.34 -13.93 11.28
N GLU A 177 7.36 -14.79 10.99
CA GLU A 177 7.54 -15.88 10.01
C GLU A 177 7.79 -15.32 8.60
N PHE A 178 7.08 -14.26 8.21
CA PHE A 178 7.33 -13.58 6.95
C PHE A 178 8.69 -12.86 6.94
N LYS A 179 9.01 -12.16 8.03
CA LYS A 179 10.31 -11.49 8.21
C LYS A 179 11.46 -12.46 8.04
N ARG A 180 11.40 -13.63 8.71
CA ARG A 180 12.43 -14.67 8.59
C ARG A 180 12.66 -15.07 7.12
N GLN A 181 11.60 -15.27 6.35
CA GLN A 181 11.71 -15.63 4.94
C GLN A 181 12.32 -14.51 4.07
N VAL A 182 12.11 -13.25 4.44
CA VAL A 182 12.74 -12.10 3.77
C VAL A 182 14.22 -11.99 4.17
N ASP A 183 14.53 -12.09 5.45
CA ASP A 183 15.89 -11.93 5.99
C ASP A 183 16.84 -13.04 5.51
N ASP A 184 16.37 -14.28 5.41
CA ASP A 184 17.15 -15.41 4.92
C ASP A 184 17.09 -15.58 3.39
N GLY A 185 16.31 -14.73 2.71
CA GLY A 185 16.12 -14.76 1.27
C GLY A 185 15.38 -15.99 0.76
N SER A 186 14.69 -16.74 1.62
CA SER A 186 13.99 -17.99 1.25
C SER A 186 12.61 -17.76 0.64
N ILE A 187 12.04 -16.56 0.80
CA ILE A 187 10.72 -16.24 0.25
C ILE A 187 10.69 -16.43 -1.27
N GLU A 188 9.61 -17.03 -1.77
CA GLU A 188 9.42 -17.21 -3.21
C GLU A 188 9.20 -15.85 -3.88
N PRO A 189 9.83 -15.55 -5.04
CA PRO A 189 9.53 -14.34 -5.81
C PRO A 189 8.03 -14.22 -6.14
N GLU A 190 7.58 -13.01 -6.32
CA GLU A 190 6.24 -12.77 -6.83
C GLU A 190 6.19 -13.00 -8.34
N TYR A 191 5.02 -13.42 -8.81
CA TYR A 191 4.75 -13.61 -10.24
C TYR A 191 3.42 -12.95 -10.61
N LEU A 192 3.42 -12.21 -11.71
CA LEU A 192 2.20 -11.84 -12.40
C LEU A 192 1.99 -12.85 -13.55
N ARG A 193 1.06 -13.78 -13.37
CA ARG A 193 0.92 -14.98 -14.22
C ARG A 193 2.21 -15.83 -14.15
N LYS A 194 3.07 -15.77 -15.19
CA LYS A 194 4.36 -16.46 -15.25
C LYS A 194 5.56 -15.53 -15.25
N ILE A 195 5.34 -14.23 -15.13
CA ILE A 195 6.37 -13.19 -15.22
C ILE A 195 6.86 -12.88 -13.80
N PRO A 196 8.16 -13.13 -13.49
CA PRO A 196 8.73 -12.75 -12.20
C PRO A 196 8.64 -11.23 -12.00
N GLN A 197 8.45 -10.82 -10.75
CA GLN A 197 8.37 -9.42 -10.36
C GLN A 197 9.61 -9.03 -9.57
N ALA A 198 10.05 -7.78 -9.70
CA ALA A 198 11.14 -7.23 -8.91
C ALA A 198 10.86 -7.37 -7.41
N MET A 199 11.83 -7.91 -6.68
CA MET A 199 11.78 -8.15 -5.25
C MET A 199 12.72 -7.24 -4.46
N SER A 200 13.51 -6.42 -5.13
CA SER A 200 14.53 -5.54 -4.52
C SER A 200 13.97 -4.61 -3.45
N SER A 201 12.73 -4.15 -3.56
CA SER A 201 12.08 -3.29 -2.56
C SER A 201 11.84 -3.99 -1.20
N TYR A 202 11.78 -5.32 -1.16
CA TYR A 202 11.62 -6.09 0.09
C TYR A 202 12.73 -5.85 1.10
N GLN A 203 13.92 -5.44 0.64
CA GLN A 203 15.04 -5.08 1.51
C GLN A 203 14.75 -3.89 2.44
N TYR A 204 13.72 -3.10 2.16
CA TYR A 204 13.31 -1.95 2.97
C TYR A 204 12.13 -2.25 3.89
N MET A 205 11.62 -3.48 3.89
CA MET A 205 10.42 -3.85 4.62
C MET A 205 10.66 -3.90 6.13
N PHE A 206 11.75 -4.54 6.56
CA PHE A 206 12.10 -4.74 7.96
C PHE A 206 13.42 -4.05 8.32
N ASN A 207 13.58 -3.71 9.59
CA ASN A 207 14.79 -3.06 10.10
C ASN A 207 15.21 -1.85 9.25
N CYS A 208 14.25 -1.07 8.85
CA CYS A 208 14.41 0.15 8.05
C CYS A 208 13.60 1.28 8.67
N CYS A 209 14.04 2.51 8.45
CA CYS A 209 13.30 3.72 8.83
C CYS A 209 13.59 4.83 7.82
N ARG A 210 12.59 5.64 7.50
CA ARG A 210 12.76 6.91 6.82
C ARG A 210 13.33 7.91 7.82
N ILE A 211 14.40 8.58 7.46
CA ILE A 211 15.06 9.55 8.31
C ILE A 211 14.86 10.94 7.71
N PRO A 212 14.33 11.92 8.48
CA PRO A 212 14.16 13.28 8.00
C PRO A 212 15.51 13.98 7.86
N ASP A 213 15.67 14.74 6.78
CA ASP A 213 16.84 15.61 6.55
C ASP A 213 16.37 16.91 5.87
N ASP A 214 17.25 17.91 5.76
CA ASP A 214 16.89 19.28 5.40
C ASP A 214 16.43 19.44 3.93
N VAL A 215 16.98 18.66 3.01
CA VAL A 215 16.66 18.78 1.56
C VAL A 215 15.74 17.66 1.11
N ALA A 216 16.05 16.45 1.53
CA ALA A 216 15.28 15.26 1.22
C ALA A 216 15.55 14.21 2.30
N ASP A 217 14.53 13.49 2.68
CA ASP A 217 14.67 12.36 3.58
C ASP A 217 15.43 11.20 2.91
N TYR A 218 15.90 10.26 3.71
CA TYR A 218 16.56 9.06 3.18
C TYR A 218 16.16 7.81 3.97
N PRO A 219 16.14 6.63 3.34
CA PRO A 219 15.92 5.37 4.04
C PRO A 219 17.20 4.89 4.69
N LYS A 220 17.16 4.59 6.00
CA LYS A 220 18.26 3.96 6.73
C LYS A 220 17.91 2.51 7.04
N LYS A 221 18.76 1.60 6.60
CA LYS A 221 18.64 0.15 6.87
C LYS A 221 19.59 -0.24 7.99
N TYR A 222 19.15 -1.18 8.80
CA TYR A 222 19.92 -1.71 9.92
C TYR A 222 20.09 -3.24 9.76
N PRO A 223 21.26 -3.80 10.13
CA PRO A 223 21.48 -5.24 10.06
C PRO A 223 20.53 -6.00 11.00
N ALA A 224 19.67 -6.87 10.45
CA ALA A 224 18.66 -7.59 11.22
C ALA A 224 19.25 -8.44 12.36
N LYS A 225 20.46 -8.99 12.17
CA LYS A 225 21.15 -9.81 13.20
C LYS A 225 21.62 -9.02 14.41
N GLU A 226 21.91 -7.72 14.23
CA GLU A 226 22.36 -6.82 15.30
C GLU A 226 21.18 -6.15 16.00
N HIS A 227 20.04 -6.05 15.31
CA HIS A 227 18.83 -5.36 15.76
C HIS A 227 17.63 -6.32 15.80
N ASP A 228 17.78 -7.46 16.51
CA ASP A 228 16.76 -8.49 16.65
C ASP A 228 15.73 -8.12 17.72
N HIS A 229 14.94 -7.08 17.43
CA HIS A 229 13.88 -6.60 18.31
C HIS A 229 12.74 -5.92 17.54
N ILE A 230 11.61 -5.82 18.19
CA ILE A 230 10.50 -4.95 17.79
C ILE A 230 10.35 -3.81 18.81
N VAL A 231 9.71 -2.75 18.37
CA VAL A 231 9.25 -1.69 19.27
C VAL A 231 7.74 -1.81 19.46
N VAL A 232 7.33 -1.72 20.71
CA VAL A 232 5.91 -1.67 21.10
C VAL A 232 5.63 -0.30 21.68
N VAL A 233 4.55 0.34 21.27
CA VAL A 233 4.14 1.64 21.81
C VAL A 233 2.76 1.54 22.45
N ARG A 234 2.63 2.04 23.67
CA ARG A 234 1.35 2.17 24.39
C ARG A 234 1.37 3.46 25.22
N LYS A 235 0.30 4.23 25.17
CA LYS A 235 0.18 5.53 25.87
C LYS A 235 1.35 6.47 25.58
N ASN A 236 1.86 6.45 24.35
CA ASN A 236 3.04 7.19 23.86
C ASN A 236 4.37 6.74 24.48
N GLN A 237 4.38 5.72 25.32
CA GLN A 237 5.59 5.10 25.86
C GLN A 237 6.06 3.98 24.93
N PHE A 238 7.31 4.07 24.50
CA PHE A 238 7.94 3.08 23.63
C PHE A 238 8.69 2.05 24.46
N PHE A 239 8.62 0.79 24.03
CA PHE A 239 9.29 -0.34 24.66
C PHE A 239 10.06 -1.14 23.62
N LYS A 240 11.31 -1.46 23.90
CA LYS A 240 12.12 -2.42 23.15
C LYS A 240 11.81 -3.82 23.65
N VAL A 241 11.35 -4.69 22.74
CA VAL A 241 11.06 -6.11 23.01
C VAL A 241 11.98 -6.97 22.15
N PRO A 242 12.94 -7.69 22.74
CA PRO A 242 13.82 -8.60 22.00
C PRO A 242 13.00 -9.74 21.40
N LEU A 243 13.40 -10.24 20.23
CA LEU A 243 12.73 -11.34 19.53
C LEU A 243 13.33 -12.71 19.85
N ALA A 244 14.50 -12.72 20.46
CA ALA A 244 15.16 -13.94 20.94
C ALA A 244 15.78 -13.71 22.33
N VAL A 245 15.84 -14.77 23.13
CA VAL A 245 16.53 -14.81 24.43
C VAL A 245 17.45 -16.01 24.45
N ASN A 246 18.73 -15.79 24.76
CA ASN A 246 19.78 -16.82 24.73
C ASN A 246 19.80 -17.59 23.38
N GLY A 247 19.69 -16.85 22.26
CA GLY A 247 19.70 -17.39 20.90
C GLY A 247 18.44 -18.16 20.49
N ARG A 248 17.40 -18.22 21.34
CA ARG A 248 16.13 -18.90 21.06
C ARG A 248 15.02 -17.88 20.80
N PRO A 249 14.35 -17.90 19.64
CA PRO A 249 13.23 -17.02 19.35
C PRO A 249 12.11 -17.12 20.39
N LEU A 250 11.40 -16.02 20.60
CA LEU A 250 10.20 -15.99 21.43
C LEU A 250 9.05 -16.76 20.75
N ASN A 251 8.36 -17.59 21.52
CA ASN A 251 7.13 -18.23 21.07
C ASN A 251 5.92 -17.30 21.26
N VAL A 252 4.76 -17.72 20.75
CA VAL A 252 3.53 -16.91 20.78
C VAL A 252 3.09 -16.53 22.20
N SER A 253 3.18 -17.45 23.17
CA SER A 253 2.80 -17.20 24.57
C SER A 253 3.79 -16.28 25.30
N GLU A 254 5.07 -16.33 24.91
CA GLU A 254 6.08 -15.39 25.41
C GLU A 254 5.85 -13.97 24.85
N LEU A 255 5.50 -13.85 23.58
CA LEU A 255 5.08 -12.57 23.00
C LEU A 255 3.80 -12.03 23.66
N GLU A 256 2.80 -12.89 23.87
CA GLU A 256 1.57 -12.51 24.57
C GLU A 256 1.88 -12.00 25.99
N LYS A 257 2.78 -12.69 26.71
CA LYS A 257 3.21 -12.24 28.05
C LYS A 257 3.93 -10.89 27.99
N GLN A 258 4.77 -10.64 26.98
CA GLN A 258 5.42 -9.33 26.82
C GLN A 258 4.40 -8.21 26.59
N PHE A 259 3.42 -8.43 25.70
CA PHE A 259 2.36 -7.46 25.48
C PHE A 259 1.50 -7.24 26.74
N ALA A 260 1.12 -8.31 27.45
CA ALA A 260 0.37 -8.21 28.69
C ALA A 260 1.12 -7.42 29.79
N ARG A 261 2.47 -7.60 29.89
CA ARG A 261 3.31 -6.81 30.78
C ARG A 261 3.27 -5.33 30.42
N ILE A 262 3.38 -4.99 29.11
CA ILE A 262 3.30 -3.60 28.65
C ILE A 262 1.94 -2.98 28.98
N TYR A 263 0.85 -3.72 28.88
CA TYR A 263 -0.48 -3.25 29.33
C TYR A 263 -0.49 -2.87 30.81
N GLN A 264 0.28 -3.57 31.65
CA GLN A 264 0.36 -3.34 33.10
C GLN A 264 1.27 -2.17 33.46
N ILE A 265 2.42 -2.03 32.77
CA ILE A 265 3.49 -1.08 33.20
C ILE A 265 3.49 0.23 32.41
N ALA A 266 2.77 0.32 31.27
CA ALA A 266 2.80 1.51 30.43
C ALA A 266 2.12 2.70 31.12
N GLU A 267 2.86 3.79 31.22
CA GLU A 267 2.43 5.09 31.73
C GLU A 267 2.29 6.10 30.59
N LYS A 268 1.44 7.10 30.76
CA LYS A 268 1.27 8.17 29.78
C LYS A 268 2.55 8.98 29.66
N GLN A 269 3.07 9.11 28.44
CA GLN A 269 4.25 9.92 28.12
C GLN A 269 3.88 11.05 27.14
N PRO A 270 4.72 12.10 27.03
CA PRO A 270 4.60 13.07 25.96
C PRO A 270 4.56 12.38 24.59
N PRO A 271 3.70 12.83 23.65
CA PRO A 271 3.48 12.12 22.39
C PRO A 271 4.60 12.38 21.36
N ILE A 272 5.84 12.01 21.68
CA ILE A 272 7.00 12.26 20.82
C ILE A 272 6.83 11.72 19.39
N GLY A 273 6.06 10.64 19.22
CA GLY A 273 5.76 10.06 17.90
C GLY A 273 5.03 11.03 16.97
N VAL A 274 4.33 12.03 17.51
CA VAL A 274 3.63 13.05 16.72
C VAL A 274 4.58 13.90 15.88
N LEU A 275 5.86 14.00 16.25
CA LEU A 275 6.85 14.71 15.44
C LEU A 275 7.00 14.09 14.05
N THR A 276 6.74 12.80 13.90
CA THR A 276 6.84 12.09 12.61
C THR A 276 5.68 12.36 11.65
N VAL A 277 4.59 13.02 12.08
CA VAL A 277 3.49 13.49 11.21
C VAL A 277 3.61 14.97 10.84
N ALA A 278 4.62 15.68 11.34
CA ALA A 278 4.84 17.07 10.96
C ALA A 278 5.33 17.19 9.51
N ASN A 279 5.22 18.39 8.93
CA ASN A 279 5.96 18.73 7.72
C ASN A 279 7.41 18.30 7.86
N ARG A 280 8.02 17.81 6.79
CA ARG A 280 9.35 17.16 6.86
C ARG A 280 10.47 18.10 7.29
N ASP A 281 10.36 19.39 6.96
CA ASP A 281 11.32 20.39 7.42
C ASP A 281 11.17 20.65 8.92
N HIS A 282 9.93 20.71 9.42
CA HIS A 282 9.64 20.84 10.85
C HIS A 282 10.14 19.62 11.63
N TRP A 283 9.93 18.41 11.10
CA TRP A 283 10.42 17.20 11.74
C TRP A 283 11.96 17.13 11.71
N SER A 284 12.63 17.46 10.60
CA SER A 284 14.10 17.55 10.55
C SER A 284 14.64 18.51 11.62
N ALA A 285 14.05 19.69 11.75
CA ALA A 285 14.42 20.68 12.77
C ALA A 285 14.15 20.16 14.18
N ALA A 286 12.99 19.56 14.44
CA ALA A 286 12.66 19.01 15.75
C ALA A 286 13.57 17.82 16.15
N ARG A 287 13.96 16.99 15.17
CA ARG A 287 14.90 15.88 15.40
C ARG A 287 16.28 16.40 15.83
N LYS A 288 16.76 17.49 15.25
CA LYS A 288 18.02 18.13 15.66
C LYS A 288 17.93 18.68 17.09
N LYS A 289 16.82 19.32 17.46
CA LYS A 289 16.57 19.78 18.84
C LYS A 289 16.54 18.60 19.81
N LEU A 290 15.86 17.51 19.44
CA LEU A 290 15.80 16.30 20.26
C LEU A 290 17.19 15.69 20.50
N LEU A 291 18.02 15.59 19.46
CA LEU A 291 19.39 15.10 19.57
C LEU A 291 20.30 16.05 20.42
N ALA A 292 20.05 17.35 20.38
CA ALA A 292 20.77 18.35 21.14
C ALA A 292 20.33 18.40 22.61
N ALA A 293 19.09 18.00 22.93
CA ALA A 293 18.55 18.03 24.28
C ALA A 293 19.30 17.07 25.23
N ASP A 294 19.66 15.88 24.75
CA ASP A 294 20.45 14.91 25.52
C ASP A 294 21.08 13.86 24.58
N PRO A 295 22.37 13.52 24.75
CA PRO A 295 23.03 12.48 23.94
C PRO A 295 22.36 11.10 23.98
N SER A 296 21.67 10.74 25.07
CA SER A 296 20.96 9.46 25.18
C SER A 296 19.79 9.34 24.20
N ASN A 297 19.24 10.47 23.73
CA ASN A 297 18.16 10.49 22.75
C ASN A 297 18.59 9.86 21.41
N ALA A 298 19.88 9.92 21.05
CA ALA A 298 20.40 9.24 19.85
C ALA A 298 20.22 7.72 19.95
N THR A 299 20.51 7.12 21.11
CA THR A 299 20.30 5.69 21.35
C THR A 299 18.81 5.33 21.33
N SER A 300 17.96 6.20 21.92
CA SER A 300 16.52 6.00 21.96
C SER A 300 15.89 6.06 20.56
N LEU A 301 16.35 6.99 19.71
CA LEU A 301 15.96 7.05 18.30
C LEU A 301 16.41 5.80 17.54
N GLU A 302 17.67 5.38 17.73
CA GLU A 302 18.21 4.18 17.06
C GLU A 302 17.45 2.92 17.47
N ASP A 303 17.05 2.76 18.72
CA ASP A 303 16.23 1.64 19.18
C ASP A 303 14.89 1.57 18.42
N ILE A 304 14.25 2.71 18.10
CA ILE A 304 13.01 2.75 17.31
C ILE A 304 13.32 2.54 15.83
N GLU A 305 14.25 3.28 15.29
CA GLU A 305 14.58 3.29 13.86
C GLU A 305 15.08 1.92 13.38
N SER A 306 15.87 1.21 14.20
CA SER A 306 16.46 -0.09 13.86
C SER A 306 15.52 -1.29 14.09
N ALA A 307 14.39 -1.11 14.79
CA ALA A 307 13.45 -2.18 15.07
C ALA A 307 12.94 -2.86 13.79
N GLY A 308 12.64 -4.15 13.85
CA GLY A 308 12.05 -4.90 12.75
C GLY A 308 10.76 -4.27 12.25
N PHE A 309 9.88 -3.87 13.17
CA PHE A 309 8.63 -3.14 12.94
C PHE A 309 8.10 -2.57 14.28
N VAL A 310 7.01 -1.81 14.20
CA VAL A 310 6.33 -1.27 15.39
C VAL A 310 5.00 -1.98 15.62
N VAL A 311 4.67 -2.25 16.89
CA VAL A 311 3.36 -2.71 17.34
C VAL A 311 2.74 -1.63 18.21
N CYS A 312 1.61 -1.08 17.77
CA CYS A 312 0.90 -0.02 18.47
C CYS A 312 -0.27 -0.63 19.24
N LEU A 313 -0.21 -0.53 20.57
CA LEU A 313 -1.28 -0.98 21.46
C LEU A 313 -2.12 0.25 21.85
N ASP A 314 -3.22 0.45 21.13
CA ASP A 314 -4.10 1.60 21.32
C ASP A 314 -5.13 1.34 22.41
N ASP A 315 -5.51 2.40 23.13
CA ASP A 315 -6.60 2.38 24.13
C ASP A 315 -7.99 2.73 23.54
N ALA A 316 -8.06 2.88 22.20
CA ALA A 316 -9.31 3.05 21.48
C ALA A 316 -10.06 1.71 21.30
N SER A 317 -11.38 1.80 21.10
CA SER A 317 -12.25 0.65 20.81
C SER A 317 -13.18 0.95 19.62
N PRO A 318 -12.63 1.14 18.40
CA PRO A 318 -13.41 1.50 17.23
C PRO A 318 -14.35 0.37 16.82
N VAL A 319 -15.60 0.73 16.48
CA VAL A 319 -16.68 -0.22 16.15
C VAL A 319 -17.00 -0.19 14.65
N THR A 320 -17.24 0.99 14.11
CA THR A 320 -17.61 1.17 12.71
C THR A 320 -16.39 1.04 11.77
N MET A 321 -16.65 0.81 10.50
CA MET A 321 -15.57 0.73 9.50
C MET A 321 -14.83 2.07 9.38
N ASP A 322 -15.55 3.20 9.47
CA ASP A 322 -14.98 4.55 9.42
C ASP A 322 -14.08 4.84 10.62
N GLU A 323 -14.52 4.51 11.84
CA GLU A 323 -13.71 4.66 13.05
C GLU A 323 -12.42 3.84 12.98
N ARG A 324 -12.53 2.57 12.53
CA ARG A 324 -11.38 1.68 12.35
C ARG A 324 -10.40 2.24 11.31
N ALA A 325 -10.91 2.69 10.17
CA ALA A 325 -10.10 3.25 9.11
C ALA A 325 -9.33 4.50 9.59
N ARG A 326 -10.00 5.43 10.29
CA ARG A 326 -9.36 6.60 10.89
C ARG A 326 -8.29 6.20 11.90
N GLN A 327 -8.58 5.22 12.76
CA GLN A 327 -7.63 4.73 13.76
C GLN A 327 -6.37 4.14 13.13
N TYR A 328 -6.51 3.36 12.05
CA TYR A 328 -5.37 2.72 11.38
C TYR A 328 -4.60 3.66 10.46
N TRP A 329 -5.27 4.64 9.87
CA TRP A 329 -4.62 5.58 8.95
C TRP A 329 -3.83 6.66 9.70
N HIS A 330 -4.48 7.40 10.58
CA HIS A 330 -3.87 8.56 11.22
C HIS A 330 -3.93 8.52 12.76
N GLY A 331 -4.96 7.89 13.36
CA GLY A 331 -5.21 7.97 14.80
C GLY A 331 -5.35 9.44 15.24
N ASP A 332 -4.76 9.76 16.37
CA ASP A 332 -4.60 11.13 16.87
C ASP A 332 -3.19 11.70 16.60
N GLY A 333 -2.39 11.03 15.77
CA GLY A 333 -1.00 11.38 15.46
C GLY A 333 0.00 10.92 16.53
N SER A 334 -0.48 10.46 17.68
CA SER A 334 0.35 9.93 18.76
C SER A 334 0.34 8.40 18.78
N ASN A 335 1.07 7.78 19.67
CA ASN A 335 1.17 6.33 19.82
C ASN A 335 1.61 5.59 18.54
N ARG A 336 2.43 6.23 17.71
CA ARG A 336 2.92 5.77 16.40
C ARG A 336 4.37 6.20 16.20
N TRP A 337 5.01 5.66 15.15
CA TRP A 337 6.22 6.20 14.55
C TRP A 337 6.08 6.14 13.03
N PHE A 338 5.55 7.19 12.41
CA PHE A 338 5.07 7.17 11.02
C PHE A 338 6.18 7.02 9.98
N ASP A 339 7.43 7.18 10.36
CA ASP A 339 8.59 6.92 9.50
C ASP A 339 9.01 5.44 9.44
N LYS A 340 8.36 4.56 10.20
CA LYS A 340 8.60 3.10 10.11
C LYS A 340 7.79 2.52 8.95
N PRO A 341 8.40 1.66 8.10
CA PRO A 341 7.71 1.01 6.99
C PRO A 341 6.48 0.21 7.42
N LEU A 342 6.51 -0.38 8.59
CA LEU A 342 5.46 -1.28 9.07
C LEU A 342 5.06 -0.95 10.49
N GLN A 343 3.76 -0.68 10.69
CA GLN A 343 3.14 -0.55 12.01
C GLN A 343 1.88 -1.40 12.09
N PHE A 344 1.85 -2.33 13.03
CA PHE A 344 0.66 -3.13 13.33
C PHE A 344 -0.08 -2.49 14.50
N ILE A 345 -1.36 -2.17 14.30
CA ILE A 345 -2.18 -1.43 15.25
C ILE A 345 -3.21 -2.38 15.84
N ILE A 346 -3.23 -2.50 17.15
CA ILE A 346 -4.16 -3.35 17.90
C ILE A 346 -4.91 -2.47 18.91
N ASN A 347 -6.23 -2.48 18.81
CA ASN A 347 -7.11 -1.72 19.69
C ASN A 347 -7.53 -2.54 20.91
N GLU A 348 -8.03 -1.86 21.95
CA GLU A 348 -8.47 -2.46 23.21
C GLU A 348 -9.56 -3.52 23.02
N ASN A 349 -10.43 -3.36 22.01
CA ASN A 349 -11.48 -4.34 21.68
C ASN A 349 -11.00 -5.50 20.76
N GLY A 350 -9.69 -5.64 20.56
CA GLY A 350 -9.09 -6.70 19.74
C GLY A 350 -9.21 -6.51 18.23
N THR A 351 -9.77 -5.40 17.75
CA THR A 351 -9.71 -5.05 16.33
C THR A 351 -8.30 -4.65 15.95
N ALA A 352 -7.89 -4.93 14.73
CA ALA A 352 -6.52 -4.70 14.30
C ALA A 352 -6.43 -4.20 12.86
N GLY A 353 -5.36 -3.49 12.58
CA GLY A 353 -5.03 -2.96 11.26
C GLY A 353 -3.53 -2.74 11.09
N PHE A 354 -3.19 -2.10 10.01
CA PHE A 354 -1.82 -1.86 9.59
C PHE A 354 -1.70 -0.47 8.98
N MET A 355 -0.59 0.18 9.23
CA MET A 355 -0.19 1.41 8.55
C MET A 355 1.18 1.21 7.92
N GLY A 356 1.32 1.59 6.64
CA GLY A 356 2.53 1.46 5.84
C GLY A 356 3.08 2.81 5.41
N GLU A 357 4.38 3.04 5.63
CA GLU A 357 5.11 4.15 5.04
C GLU A 357 5.46 3.79 3.57
N HIS A 358 5.27 4.73 2.64
CA HIS A 358 5.20 4.43 1.21
C HIS A 358 6.50 4.70 0.43
N SER A 359 7.51 5.37 1.01
CA SER A 359 8.61 5.92 0.22
C SER A 359 9.42 4.87 -0.55
N MET A 360 9.70 3.72 0.04
CA MET A 360 10.56 2.69 -0.56
C MET A 360 9.83 1.46 -1.08
N MET A 361 8.53 1.35 -0.79
CA MET A 361 7.69 0.21 -1.24
C MET A 361 6.31 0.68 -1.65
N ASP A 362 5.84 0.17 -2.78
CA ASP A 362 4.44 0.31 -3.18
C ASP A 362 3.54 -0.63 -2.39
N GLY A 363 2.21 -0.47 -2.52
CA GLY A 363 1.25 -1.28 -1.77
C GLY A 363 1.36 -2.80 -2.00
N SER A 364 1.83 -3.26 -3.16
CA SER A 364 1.85 -4.70 -3.47
C SER A 364 2.73 -5.55 -2.54
N PRO A 365 3.99 -5.20 -2.21
CA PRO A 365 4.80 -5.96 -1.26
C PRO A 365 4.17 -6.04 0.14
N THR A 366 3.67 -4.93 0.65
CA THR A 366 3.04 -4.90 1.98
C THR A 366 1.67 -5.56 1.97
N HIS A 367 0.91 -5.47 0.87
CA HIS A 367 -0.32 -6.23 0.69
C HIS A 367 -0.04 -7.73 0.76
N ARG A 368 0.97 -8.23 0.03
CA ARG A 368 1.36 -9.65 0.07
C ARG A 368 1.70 -10.09 1.49
N MET A 369 2.49 -9.30 2.23
CA MET A 369 2.82 -9.60 3.61
C MET A 369 1.55 -9.66 4.48
N ASN A 370 0.71 -8.63 4.43
CA ASN A 370 -0.50 -8.54 5.25
C ASN A 370 -1.55 -9.60 4.89
N ASP A 371 -1.72 -9.93 3.61
CA ASP A 371 -2.58 -11.02 3.15
C ASP A 371 -2.06 -12.37 3.64
N HIS A 372 -0.75 -12.61 3.50
CA HIS A 372 -0.09 -13.83 3.94
C HIS A 372 -0.21 -14.05 5.45
N LEU A 373 0.11 -13.05 6.27
CA LEU A 373 0.02 -13.20 7.72
C LEU A 373 -1.41 -13.45 8.19
N ASN A 374 -2.41 -12.77 7.62
CA ASN A 374 -3.80 -13.03 7.94
C ASN A 374 -4.25 -14.42 7.45
N ALA A 375 -3.80 -14.84 6.26
CA ALA A 375 -4.06 -16.20 5.76
C ALA A 375 -3.46 -17.28 6.67
N LEU A 376 -2.27 -17.09 7.22
CA LEU A 376 -1.67 -18.00 8.20
C LEU A 376 -2.54 -18.12 9.46
N ILE A 377 -3.02 -16.99 9.99
CA ILE A 377 -3.83 -16.93 11.20
C ILE A 377 -5.23 -17.54 10.97
N PHE A 378 -5.96 -17.06 9.97
CA PHE A 378 -7.37 -17.44 9.75
C PHE A 378 -7.55 -18.85 9.18
N ASN A 379 -6.54 -19.40 8.52
CA ASN A 379 -6.57 -20.78 8.00
C ASN A 379 -5.81 -21.78 8.90
N ASN A 380 -5.42 -21.37 10.11
CA ASN A 380 -4.68 -22.19 11.07
C ASN A 380 -3.41 -22.84 10.46
N LYS A 381 -2.67 -22.06 9.65
CA LYS A 381 -1.43 -22.51 8.99
C LYS A 381 -0.18 -22.17 9.81
N ILE A 382 -0.34 -21.48 10.93
CA ILE A 382 0.70 -21.18 11.91
C ILE A 382 0.23 -21.66 13.27
N ASP A 383 1.14 -22.22 14.05
CA ASP A 383 0.82 -22.72 15.40
C ASP A 383 0.75 -21.55 16.39
N LEU A 384 -0.46 -21.21 16.78
CA LEU A 384 -0.79 -20.18 17.76
C LEU A 384 -1.39 -20.79 19.05
N SER A 385 -1.14 -22.08 19.30
CA SER A 385 -1.54 -22.73 20.55
C SER A 385 -0.68 -22.24 21.71
N ASP A 386 -1.21 -22.33 22.92
CA ASP A 386 -0.50 -21.97 24.13
C ASP A 386 0.79 -22.78 24.29
N LYS A 387 1.87 -22.11 24.60
CA LYS A 387 3.21 -22.67 24.75
C LYS A 387 3.75 -22.39 26.16
N PRO A 388 4.69 -23.21 26.66
CA PRO A 388 5.40 -22.90 27.89
C PRO A 388 6.13 -21.54 27.76
N VAL A 389 6.02 -20.73 28.82
CA VAL A 389 6.72 -19.45 28.95
C VAL A 389 7.96 -19.69 29.79
N ARG A 390 9.13 -19.28 29.27
CA ARG A 390 10.41 -19.42 29.99
C ARG A 390 10.47 -18.52 31.22
N SER A 391 11.15 -19.00 32.25
CA SER A 391 11.35 -18.23 33.50
C SER A 391 12.35 -17.08 33.33
N ASP A 392 13.28 -17.18 32.38
CA ASP A 392 14.32 -16.19 32.06
C ASP A 392 13.87 -15.12 31.06
N LEU A 393 12.58 -15.02 30.79
CA LEU A 393 12.02 -14.02 29.88
C LEU A 393 12.22 -12.59 30.46
N PRO A 394 13.02 -11.73 29.83
CA PRO A 394 13.28 -10.38 30.32
C PRO A 394 12.02 -9.51 30.29
N GLU A 395 11.98 -8.48 31.11
CA GLU A 395 10.93 -7.46 31.04
C GLU A 395 11.10 -6.60 29.78
N PRO A 396 9.98 -6.11 29.18
CA PRO A 396 10.05 -5.11 28.11
C PRO A 396 10.82 -3.87 28.60
N ARG A 397 11.83 -3.44 27.84
CA ARG A 397 12.66 -2.29 28.24
C ARG A 397 12.04 -0.98 27.74
N PRO A 398 11.65 -0.05 28.64
CA PRO A 398 11.21 1.27 28.22
C PRO A 398 12.32 2.03 27.49
N ILE A 399 11.97 2.65 26.36
CA ILE A 399 12.82 3.59 25.61
C ILE A 399 12.50 4.98 26.16
N LYS A 400 13.49 5.64 26.75
CA LYS A 400 13.33 6.91 27.43
C LYS A 400 13.86 8.05 26.57
N PHE A 401 13.15 9.17 26.55
CA PHE A 401 13.62 10.41 25.94
C PHE A 401 13.74 11.47 27.02
N THR A 402 14.85 12.21 26.99
CA THR A 402 15.03 13.43 27.77
C THR A 402 14.56 14.61 26.91
N LEU A 403 13.50 15.27 27.36
CA LEU A 403 12.86 16.37 26.63
C LEU A 403 13.12 17.69 27.36
N ASN A 404 13.54 18.71 26.63
CA ASN A 404 13.59 20.09 27.09
C ASN A 404 12.38 20.88 26.55
N ASP A 405 12.23 22.12 26.97
CA ASP A 405 11.08 22.98 26.58
C ASP A 405 10.97 23.15 25.06
N GLU A 406 12.10 23.28 24.35
CA GLU A 406 12.09 23.44 22.88
C GLU A 406 11.56 22.20 22.15
N VAL A 407 11.80 21.01 22.68
CA VAL A 407 11.26 19.75 22.12
C VAL A 407 9.77 19.61 22.45
N LEU A 408 9.37 19.97 23.69
CA LEU A 408 7.97 19.98 24.09
C LEU A 408 7.13 20.94 23.25
N GLU A 409 7.65 22.15 22.98
CA GLU A 409 7.01 23.10 22.07
C GLU A 409 6.86 22.54 20.65
N ALA A 410 7.88 21.85 20.13
CA ALA A 410 7.81 21.22 18.82
C ALA A 410 6.76 20.09 18.77
N ILE A 411 6.64 19.30 19.84
CA ILE A 411 5.60 18.26 20.00
C ILE A 411 4.21 18.90 19.97
N ASP A 412 3.99 19.98 20.73
CA ASP A 412 2.70 20.66 20.80
C ASP A 412 2.32 21.29 19.45
N ALA A 413 3.29 21.89 18.76
CA ALA A 413 3.09 22.47 17.43
C ALA A 413 2.71 21.38 16.41
N ALA A 414 3.44 20.26 16.37
CA ALA A 414 3.14 19.13 15.49
C ALA A 414 1.77 18.52 15.78
N ALA A 415 1.41 18.36 17.05
CA ALA A 415 0.11 17.85 17.44
C ALA A 415 -1.05 18.78 17.03
N LYS A 416 -0.84 20.09 17.12
CA LYS A 416 -1.82 21.09 16.68
C LYS A 416 -1.99 21.07 15.16
N GLU A 417 -0.89 21.07 14.42
CA GLU A 417 -0.87 21.00 12.96
C GLU A 417 -1.58 19.74 12.46
N HIS A 418 -1.24 18.59 13.02
CA HIS A 418 -1.88 17.31 12.65
C HIS A 418 -3.39 17.34 12.89
N ARG A 419 -3.86 17.81 14.05
CA ARG A 419 -5.30 17.92 14.31
C ARG A 419 -6.02 18.82 13.29
N GLN A 420 -5.41 19.93 12.89
CA GLN A 420 -5.97 20.83 11.87
C GLN A 420 -6.04 20.15 10.50
N GLN A 421 -4.99 19.44 10.10
CA GLN A 421 -4.96 18.69 8.84
C GLN A 421 -6.02 17.60 8.80
N ILE A 422 -6.10 16.77 9.85
CA ILE A 422 -7.09 15.69 9.88
C ILE A 422 -8.53 16.22 9.94
N ALA A 423 -8.77 17.35 10.60
CA ALA A 423 -10.09 17.99 10.64
C ALA A 423 -10.54 18.52 9.26
N ALA A 424 -9.59 18.78 8.35
CA ALA A 424 -9.88 19.18 6.97
C ALA A 424 -10.14 17.99 6.03
N HIS A 425 -10.00 16.75 6.52
CA HIS A 425 -10.18 15.53 5.73
C HIS A 425 -11.38 14.74 6.23
N GLU A 426 -12.15 14.20 5.32
CA GLU A 426 -13.20 13.24 5.63
C GLU A 426 -12.82 11.85 5.12
N LEU A 427 -13.10 10.80 5.90
CA LEU A 427 -12.87 9.41 5.52
C LEU A 427 -14.17 8.62 5.67
N ARG A 428 -14.56 7.91 4.63
CA ARG A 428 -15.69 6.99 4.61
C ARG A 428 -15.26 5.63 4.07
N VAL A 429 -15.79 4.57 4.64
CA VAL A 429 -15.60 3.20 4.18
C VAL A 429 -16.95 2.58 3.93
N GLN A 430 -17.21 2.18 2.69
CA GLN A 430 -18.46 1.54 2.30
C GLN A 430 -18.23 0.09 1.92
N SER A 431 -19.11 -0.80 2.32
CA SER A 431 -19.12 -2.20 1.90
C SER A 431 -20.37 -2.50 1.10
N TYR A 432 -20.23 -2.65 -0.21
CA TYR A 432 -21.32 -3.02 -1.10
C TYR A 432 -21.42 -4.55 -1.19
N GLN A 433 -22.56 -5.10 -0.81
CA GLN A 433 -22.76 -6.55 -0.62
C GLN A 433 -23.61 -7.21 -1.73
N ALA A 434 -24.15 -6.44 -2.69
CA ALA A 434 -25.07 -7.01 -3.67
C ALA A 434 -24.37 -7.89 -4.72
N TYR A 435 -23.13 -7.55 -5.10
CA TYR A 435 -22.30 -8.37 -5.99
C TYR A 435 -20.81 -8.01 -5.86
N GLY A 436 -19.95 -8.86 -6.45
CA GLY A 436 -18.52 -8.65 -6.55
C GLY A 436 -17.97 -9.15 -7.89
N LYS A 437 -16.66 -9.46 -7.93
CA LYS A 437 -15.99 -9.87 -9.18
C LYS A 437 -16.58 -11.12 -9.81
N GLY A 438 -17.20 -12.00 -9.03
CA GLY A 438 -17.86 -13.21 -9.55
C GLY A 438 -18.97 -12.89 -10.57
N LEU A 439 -19.82 -11.90 -10.27
CA LEU A 439 -20.87 -11.46 -11.22
C LEU A 439 -20.30 -10.63 -12.37
N ILE A 440 -19.36 -9.72 -12.09
CA ILE A 440 -18.74 -8.86 -13.11
C ILE A 440 -18.07 -9.73 -14.20
N LYS A 441 -17.39 -10.81 -13.81
CA LYS A 441 -16.78 -11.77 -14.75
C LYS A 441 -17.82 -12.49 -15.62
N LYS A 442 -19.03 -12.78 -15.09
CA LYS A 442 -20.13 -13.35 -15.90
C LYS A 442 -20.57 -12.39 -17.00
N PHE A 443 -20.46 -11.08 -16.79
CA PHE A 443 -20.69 -10.07 -17.83
C PHE A 443 -19.55 -9.97 -18.85
N LYS A 444 -18.50 -10.80 -18.74
CA LYS A 444 -17.30 -10.77 -19.58
C LYS A 444 -16.58 -9.41 -19.52
N CYS A 445 -16.58 -8.77 -18.34
CA CYS A 445 -15.88 -7.52 -18.07
C CYS A 445 -14.64 -7.78 -17.20
N SER A 446 -13.60 -6.96 -17.37
CA SER A 446 -12.54 -6.82 -16.36
C SER A 446 -13.15 -6.24 -15.10
N PRO A 447 -13.03 -6.87 -13.93
CA PRO A 447 -13.59 -6.33 -12.69
C PRO A 447 -13.03 -4.94 -12.35
N ASP A 448 -11.75 -4.74 -12.57
CA ASP A 448 -11.07 -3.48 -12.35
C ASP A 448 -11.59 -2.37 -13.29
N ALA A 449 -11.52 -2.58 -14.60
CA ALA A 449 -12.06 -1.63 -15.57
C ALA A 449 -13.55 -1.31 -15.32
N TYR A 450 -14.34 -2.31 -14.88
CA TYR A 450 -15.75 -2.11 -14.51
C TYR A 450 -15.89 -1.10 -13.38
N VAL A 451 -15.13 -1.28 -12.29
CA VAL A 451 -15.20 -0.38 -11.12
C VAL A 451 -14.66 1.00 -11.47
N GLN A 452 -13.59 1.09 -12.26
CA GLN A 452 -13.09 2.38 -12.74
C GLN A 452 -14.14 3.18 -13.54
N MET A 453 -14.93 2.50 -14.38
CA MET A 453 -16.04 3.18 -15.10
C MET A 453 -17.20 3.55 -14.16
N ILE A 454 -17.44 2.79 -13.09
CA ILE A 454 -18.43 3.18 -12.06
C ILE A 454 -17.96 4.42 -11.29
N ILE A 455 -16.68 4.51 -10.95
CA ILE A 455 -16.09 5.70 -10.30
C ILE A 455 -16.26 6.93 -11.22
N GLN A 456 -15.96 6.79 -12.52
CA GLN A 456 -16.13 7.88 -13.49
C GLN A 456 -17.59 8.32 -13.61
N LEU A 457 -18.51 7.37 -13.65
CA LEU A 457 -19.95 7.65 -13.72
C LEU A 457 -20.45 8.33 -12.43
N ALA A 458 -20.01 7.88 -11.27
CA ALA A 458 -20.38 8.49 -9.99
C ALA A 458 -19.93 9.96 -9.94
N TYR A 459 -18.68 10.22 -10.29
CA TYR A 459 -18.15 11.58 -10.34
C TYR A 459 -18.89 12.46 -11.35
N PHE A 460 -19.18 11.92 -12.55
CA PHE A 460 -19.96 12.62 -13.57
C PHE A 460 -21.37 12.97 -13.09
N LYS A 461 -22.05 12.05 -12.40
CA LYS A 461 -23.39 12.31 -11.85
C LYS A 461 -23.39 13.39 -10.77
N MET A 462 -22.31 13.47 -9.97
CA MET A 462 -22.18 14.49 -8.91
C MET A 462 -21.85 15.87 -9.46
N TYR A 463 -20.99 15.95 -10.48
CA TYR A 463 -20.39 17.22 -10.90
C TYR A 463 -20.67 17.60 -12.37
N GLY A 464 -21.37 16.77 -13.14
CA GLY A 464 -21.70 17.02 -14.56
C GLY A 464 -20.51 16.91 -15.51
N LYS A 465 -19.33 16.52 -15.03
CA LYS A 465 -18.09 16.41 -15.81
C LYS A 465 -17.16 15.35 -15.23
N ASN A 466 -16.24 14.83 -16.07
CA ASN A 466 -15.12 14.01 -15.60
C ASN A 466 -13.88 14.90 -15.41
N ARG A 467 -13.00 14.51 -14.50
CA ARG A 467 -11.75 15.22 -14.20
C ARG A 467 -10.56 14.26 -14.20
N PRO A 468 -9.33 14.76 -14.36
CA PRO A 468 -8.13 13.94 -14.36
C PRO A 468 -8.12 12.92 -13.23
N THR A 469 -8.00 11.65 -13.60
CA THR A 469 -8.06 10.51 -12.68
C THR A 469 -6.82 9.65 -12.85
N TYR A 470 -6.13 9.41 -11.74
CA TYR A 470 -4.97 8.54 -11.61
C TYR A 470 -5.39 7.15 -11.17
N GLU A 471 -4.84 6.12 -11.80
CA GLU A 471 -4.77 4.77 -11.26
C GLU A 471 -3.34 4.25 -11.38
N SER A 472 -2.91 3.41 -10.43
CA SER A 472 -1.58 2.84 -10.39
C SER A 472 -1.44 1.60 -11.28
N ALA A 473 -0.52 1.61 -12.26
CA ALA A 473 -0.06 0.41 -12.95
C ALA A 473 1.27 -0.06 -12.38
N SER A 474 1.38 -1.32 -11.98
CA SER A 474 2.66 -1.89 -11.53
C SER A 474 3.62 -2.08 -12.71
N THR A 475 4.86 -1.59 -12.55
CA THR A 475 5.96 -1.83 -13.48
C THR A 475 7.00 -2.80 -12.93
N ARG A 476 6.65 -3.57 -11.89
CA ARG A 476 7.56 -4.49 -11.19
C ARG A 476 8.04 -5.68 -12.03
N LYS A 477 7.52 -5.89 -13.23
CA LYS A 477 8.12 -6.82 -14.20
C LYS A 477 9.46 -6.33 -14.78
N PHE A 478 9.81 -5.06 -14.54
CA PHE A 478 11.10 -4.48 -14.86
C PHE A 478 11.98 -4.39 -13.61
N ALA A 479 13.30 -4.40 -13.81
CA ALA A 479 14.26 -4.24 -12.72
C ALA A 479 13.97 -2.96 -11.92
N GLU A 480 13.94 -3.05 -10.61
CA GLU A 480 13.63 -1.94 -9.69
C GLU A 480 12.32 -1.20 -10.04
N GLY A 481 11.39 -1.87 -10.72
CA GLY A 481 10.14 -1.27 -11.17
C GLY A 481 9.22 -0.89 -10.02
N ARG A 482 8.55 0.26 -10.15
CA ARG A 482 7.55 0.75 -9.21
C ARG A 482 6.20 0.91 -9.91
N THR A 483 5.79 2.11 -10.27
CA THR A 483 4.49 2.37 -10.87
C THR A 483 4.56 3.29 -12.09
N GLU A 484 3.58 3.13 -12.96
CA GLU A 484 3.24 4.09 -14.01
C GLU A 484 1.78 4.53 -13.83
N THR A 485 1.40 5.65 -14.42
CA THR A 485 0.05 6.18 -14.37
C THR A 485 -0.84 5.54 -15.42
N ILE A 486 -2.02 5.06 -14.99
CA ILE A 486 -3.15 4.83 -15.89
C ILE A 486 -4.02 6.09 -15.82
N ARG A 487 -4.12 6.82 -16.93
CA ARG A 487 -5.04 7.95 -17.09
C ARG A 487 -6.43 7.40 -17.42
N THR A 488 -7.29 7.31 -16.40
CA THR A 488 -8.56 6.59 -16.50
C THR A 488 -9.59 7.29 -17.38
N VAL A 489 -9.58 8.63 -17.38
CA VAL A 489 -10.52 9.40 -18.20
C VAL A 489 -10.09 9.37 -19.67
N SER A 490 -11.03 9.07 -20.55
CA SER A 490 -10.87 9.06 -22.01
C SER A 490 -12.16 9.55 -22.68
N ASP A 491 -12.10 9.90 -23.96
CA ASP A 491 -13.29 10.25 -24.74
C ASP A 491 -14.34 9.14 -24.65
N ASP A 492 -13.89 7.88 -24.67
CA ASP A 492 -14.77 6.71 -24.56
C ASP A 492 -15.50 6.66 -23.20
N SER A 493 -14.78 6.95 -22.08
CA SER A 493 -15.39 6.98 -20.75
C SER A 493 -16.36 8.15 -20.57
N VAL A 494 -16.04 9.32 -21.13
CA VAL A 494 -16.92 10.51 -21.11
C VAL A 494 -18.18 10.24 -21.94
N ALA A 495 -18.05 9.66 -23.14
CA ALA A 495 -19.18 9.29 -23.98
C ALA A 495 -20.13 8.31 -23.26
N PHE A 496 -19.57 7.31 -22.58
CA PHE A 496 -20.37 6.39 -21.74
C PHE A 496 -21.10 7.13 -20.62
N CYS A 497 -20.42 7.98 -19.85
CA CYS A 497 -21.02 8.71 -18.73
C CYS A 497 -22.17 9.61 -19.19
N LYS A 498 -22.00 10.30 -20.32
CA LYS A 498 -23.05 11.13 -20.93
C LYS A 498 -24.24 10.27 -21.37
N ALA A 499 -24.01 9.20 -22.13
CA ALA A 499 -25.05 8.33 -22.68
C ALA A 499 -25.89 7.65 -21.61
N ILE A 500 -25.29 7.10 -20.56
CA ILE A 500 -26.03 6.42 -19.49
C ILE A 500 -26.81 7.39 -18.59
N SER A 501 -26.44 8.67 -18.60
CA SER A 501 -27.09 9.74 -17.83
C SER A 501 -28.18 10.46 -18.63
N ASP A 502 -28.29 10.21 -19.94
CA ASP A 502 -29.30 10.80 -20.82
C ASP A 502 -30.44 9.79 -21.07
N PRO A 503 -31.68 10.07 -20.56
CA PRO A 503 -32.81 9.17 -20.75
C PRO A 503 -33.22 8.99 -22.22
N SER A 504 -32.83 9.88 -23.14
CA SER A 504 -33.12 9.78 -24.56
C SER A 504 -32.24 8.78 -25.30
N VAL A 505 -31.10 8.38 -24.72
CA VAL A 505 -30.17 7.41 -25.31
C VAL A 505 -30.67 5.98 -25.06
N PRO A 506 -30.83 5.15 -26.10
CA PRO A 506 -31.22 3.76 -25.95
C PRO A 506 -30.25 3.00 -25.05
N ARG A 507 -30.78 2.12 -24.19
CA ARG A 507 -29.95 1.33 -23.24
C ARG A 507 -28.90 0.49 -23.95
N GLU A 508 -29.19 -0.06 -25.09
CA GLU A 508 -28.28 -0.84 -25.93
C GLU A 508 -27.06 -0.01 -26.35
N GLU A 509 -27.29 1.25 -26.71
CA GLU A 509 -26.21 2.17 -27.07
C GLU A 509 -25.36 2.54 -25.84
N ALA A 510 -25.97 2.83 -24.69
CA ALA A 510 -25.21 3.08 -23.44
C ALA A 510 -24.37 1.86 -23.04
N VAL A 511 -24.88 0.63 -23.21
CA VAL A 511 -24.12 -0.62 -22.96
C VAL A 511 -22.99 -0.78 -23.98
N ARG A 512 -23.18 -0.44 -25.23
CA ARG A 512 -22.14 -0.48 -26.27
C ARG A 512 -21.00 0.47 -25.92
N LEU A 513 -21.33 1.71 -25.56
CA LEU A 513 -20.34 2.72 -25.14
C LEU A 513 -19.60 2.31 -23.86
N PHE A 514 -20.31 1.72 -22.89
CA PHE A 514 -19.69 1.15 -21.70
C PHE A 514 -18.61 0.10 -22.05
N ARG A 515 -18.92 -0.83 -22.96
CA ARG A 515 -17.97 -1.85 -23.39
C ARG A 515 -16.76 -1.25 -24.12
N THR A 516 -16.97 -0.19 -24.90
CA THR A 516 -15.89 0.55 -25.58
C THR A 516 -14.97 1.21 -24.55
N ALA A 517 -15.56 1.87 -23.53
CA ALA A 517 -14.80 2.47 -22.41
C ALA A 517 -13.97 1.42 -21.63
N LEU A 518 -14.57 0.25 -21.33
CA LEU A 518 -13.86 -0.87 -20.69
C LEU A 518 -12.65 -1.35 -21.51
N ALA A 519 -12.83 -1.46 -22.83
CA ALA A 519 -11.75 -1.90 -23.74
C ALA A 519 -10.64 -0.85 -23.81
N ALA A 520 -10.97 0.44 -23.90
CA ALA A 520 -10.03 1.54 -23.91
C ALA A 520 -9.21 1.58 -22.60
N HIS A 521 -9.87 1.47 -21.45
CA HIS A 521 -9.22 1.43 -20.14
C HIS A 521 -8.28 0.21 -20.02
N SER A 522 -8.74 -0.99 -20.37
CA SER A 522 -7.91 -2.20 -20.31
C SER A 522 -6.70 -2.13 -21.22
N LYS A 523 -6.83 -1.49 -22.39
CA LYS A 523 -5.70 -1.25 -23.29
C LYS A 523 -4.69 -0.31 -22.67
N TYR A 524 -5.13 0.82 -22.10
CA TYR A 524 -4.24 1.76 -21.44
C TYR A 524 -3.50 1.11 -20.25
N THR A 525 -4.21 0.33 -19.44
CA THR A 525 -3.63 -0.43 -18.32
C THR A 525 -2.49 -1.36 -18.78
N ALA A 526 -2.69 -2.07 -19.89
CA ALA A 526 -1.65 -2.92 -20.47
C ALA A 526 -0.44 -2.11 -20.94
N GLU A 527 -0.67 -1.00 -21.65
CA GLU A 527 0.39 -0.10 -22.14
C GLU A 527 1.16 0.53 -20.97
N ALA A 528 0.48 1.01 -19.93
CA ALA A 528 1.11 1.56 -18.73
C ALA A 528 1.96 0.52 -17.99
N SER A 529 1.43 -0.69 -17.79
CA SER A 529 2.18 -1.80 -17.19
C SER A 529 3.39 -2.23 -18.02
N ASP A 530 3.38 -1.97 -19.34
CA ASP A 530 4.51 -2.18 -20.24
C ASP A 530 5.53 -1.02 -20.24
N GLY A 531 5.37 -0.05 -19.31
CA GLY A 531 6.25 1.12 -19.24
C GLY A 531 6.04 2.11 -20.41
N LYS A 532 4.88 2.07 -21.06
CA LYS A 532 4.52 2.90 -22.21
C LYS A 532 3.50 4.00 -21.84
N GLY A 533 3.36 4.31 -20.56
CA GLY A 533 2.57 5.45 -20.10
C GLY A 533 3.21 6.79 -20.48
N VAL A 534 2.46 7.87 -20.35
CA VAL A 534 2.92 9.21 -20.72
C VAL A 534 3.59 9.95 -19.57
N ASP A 535 3.13 9.70 -18.34
CA ASP A 535 3.47 10.54 -17.20
C ASP A 535 4.93 10.40 -16.78
N ARG A 536 5.42 9.16 -16.66
CA ARG A 536 6.81 8.89 -16.25
C ARG A 536 7.80 9.29 -17.34
N HIS A 537 7.42 9.11 -18.61
CA HIS A 537 8.27 9.52 -19.72
C HIS A 537 8.41 11.04 -19.79
N LEU A 538 7.31 11.79 -19.76
CA LEU A 538 7.36 13.26 -19.75
C LEU A 538 8.08 13.80 -18.51
N PHE A 539 7.90 13.18 -17.35
CA PHE A 539 8.66 13.50 -16.14
C PHE A 539 10.17 13.28 -16.35
N GLY A 540 10.58 12.14 -16.90
CA GLY A 540 11.98 11.85 -17.19
C GLY A 540 12.61 12.83 -18.16
N LEU A 541 11.89 13.21 -19.22
CA LEU A 541 12.33 14.22 -20.18
C LEU A 541 12.52 15.58 -19.51
N LYS A 542 11.53 16.01 -18.70
CA LYS A 542 11.59 17.29 -17.95
C LYS A 542 12.78 17.33 -16.97
N LYS A 543 13.12 16.21 -16.33
CA LYS A 543 14.27 16.09 -15.41
C LYS A 543 15.64 16.26 -16.10
N LEU A 544 15.70 16.14 -17.41
CA LEU A 544 16.93 16.25 -18.19
C LEU A 544 17.16 17.64 -18.78
N LEU A 545 16.27 18.59 -18.51
CA LEU A 545 16.52 20.00 -18.80
C LEU A 545 17.70 20.48 -17.95
N ARG A 546 18.63 21.17 -18.58
CA ARG A 546 19.80 21.76 -17.92
C ARG A 546 19.50 23.20 -17.54
N GLU A 547 20.27 23.70 -16.59
CA GLU A 547 20.22 25.11 -16.22
C GLU A 547 20.51 26.00 -17.44
N GLY A 548 19.69 27.04 -17.65
CA GLY A 548 19.78 27.96 -18.78
C GLY A 548 19.11 27.45 -20.08
N GLU A 549 18.66 26.20 -20.17
CA GLU A 549 17.86 25.75 -21.31
C GLU A 549 16.41 26.27 -21.22
N PRO A 550 15.81 26.73 -22.33
CA PRO A 550 14.43 27.19 -22.32
C PRO A 550 13.47 26.03 -22.00
N LEU A 551 12.48 26.31 -21.14
CA LEU A 551 11.44 25.35 -20.84
C LEU A 551 10.56 25.10 -22.08
N PRO A 552 10.50 23.88 -22.64
CA PRO A 552 9.63 23.57 -23.78
C PRO A 552 8.15 23.92 -23.49
N ALA A 553 7.44 24.42 -24.52
CA ALA A 553 6.06 24.88 -24.39
C ALA A 553 5.11 23.86 -23.77
N ILE A 554 5.30 22.57 -24.06
CA ILE A 554 4.50 21.48 -23.46
C ILE A 554 4.52 21.49 -21.92
N PHE A 555 5.64 21.84 -21.29
CA PHE A 555 5.79 21.83 -19.82
C PHE A 555 5.30 23.12 -19.16
N SER A 556 5.04 24.17 -19.92
CA SER A 556 4.42 25.42 -19.48
C SER A 556 2.94 25.53 -19.89
N ASP A 557 2.42 24.56 -20.63
CA ASP A 557 1.02 24.49 -21.03
C ASP A 557 0.13 24.28 -19.78
N PRO A 558 -0.89 25.14 -19.57
CA PRO A 558 -1.85 24.93 -18.46
C PRO A 558 -2.52 23.55 -18.47
N ALA A 559 -2.81 22.99 -19.64
CA ALA A 559 -3.41 21.66 -19.76
C ALA A 559 -2.46 20.55 -19.27
N TYR A 560 -1.13 20.75 -19.38
CA TYR A 560 -0.16 19.81 -18.80
C TYR A 560 -0.27 19.76 -17.28
N ALA A 561 -0.28 20.89 -16.61
CA ALA A 561 -0.44 20.98 -15.18
C ALA A 561 -1.81 20.43 -14.75
N TYR A 562 -2.89 20.85 -15.42
CA TYR A 562 -4.25 20.42 -15.10
C TYR A 562 -4.42 18.89 -15.28
N SER A 563 -3.97 18.34 -16.40
CA SER A 563 -4.11 16.89 -16.67
C SER A 563 -3.28 15.99 -15.75
N GLY A 564 -2.29 16.55 -15.06
CA GLY A 564 -1.51 15.90 -14.02
C GLY A 564 -1.99 16.21 -12.58
N SER A 565 -3.02 17.05 -12.42
CA SER A 565 -3.66 17.33 -11.13
C SER A 565 -4.73 16.28 -10.88
N TRP A 566 -4.39 15.25 -10.11
CA TRP A 566 -5.23 14.07 -9.92
C TRP A 566 -6.39 14.37 -8.97
N TYR A 567 -7.51 14.84 -9.51
CA TYR A 567 -8.75 15.02 -8.76
C TYR A 567 -9.25 13.71 -8.14
N LEU A 568 -9.04 12.61 -8.83
CA LEU A 568 -9.27 11.27 -8.29
C LEU A 568 -7.95 10.49 -8.34
N SER A 569 -7.44 10.11 -7.16
CA SER A 569 -6.31 9.19 -7.02
C SER A 569 -6.85 7.83 -6.63
N THR A 570 -6.73 6.84 -7.51
CA THR A 570 -7.37 5.54 -7.34
C THR A 570 -6.36 4.40 -7.37
N SER A 571 -6.65 3.31 -6.66
CA SER A 571 -5.91 2.05 -6.75
C SER A 571 -6.72 0.88 -6.21
N GLN A 572 -6.37 -0.33 -6.66
CA GLN A 572 -7.05 -1.57 -6.35
C GLN A 572 -6.11 -2.56 -5.68
N LEU A 573 -6.48 -3.03 -4.49
CA LEU A 573 -5.93 -4.21 -3.83
C LEU A 573 -7.09 -5.04 -3.29
N SER A 574 -7.05 -6.36 -3.47
CA SER A 574 -8.13 -7.23 -2.99
C SER A 574 -7.62 -8.27 -2.01
N SER A 575 -8.29 -8.38 -0.87
CA SER A 575 -8.09 -9.45 0.10
C SER A 575 -9.40 -9.80 0.79
N GLU A 576 -9.67 -11.09 0.99
CA GLU A 576 -10.79 -11.55 1.80
C GLU A 576 -10.53 -11.41 3.31
N TYR A 577 -9.32 -11.02 3.70
CA TYR A 577 -8.91 -10.80 5.09
C TYR A 577 -8.96 -9.34 5.52
N PHE A 578 -9.32 -8.40 4.62
CA PHE A 578 -9.43 -6.98 4.93
C PHE A 578 -10.87 -6.49 4.88
N ASN A 579 -11.16 -5.52 5.74
CA ASN A 579 -12.43 -4.81 5.79
C ASN A 579 -12.34 -3.38 5.23
N GLY A 580 -11.17 -2.98 4.74
CA GLY A 580 -10.91 -1.70 4.12
C GLY A 580 -9.42 -1.45 3.96
N TYR A 581 -9.09 -0.50 3.11
CA TYR A 581 -7.77 0.10 3.01
C TYR A 581 -7.92 1.48 2.39
N GLY A 582 -6.92 2.35 2.54
CA GLY A 582 -7.03 3.69 1.99
C GLY A 582 -5.79 4.54 2.19
N TRP A 583 -5.85 5.71 1.56
CA TRP A 583 -4.91 6.82 1.63
C TRP A 583 -5.66 8.12 1.37
N SER A 584 -4.97 9.28 1.36
CA SER A 584 -5.55 10.59 1.10
C SER A 584 -5.73 10.92 -0.40
N GLN A 585 -6.44 12.02 -0.65
CA GLN A 585 -6.38 12.74 -1.91
C GLN A 585 -4.97 13.32 -2.13
N VAL A 586 -4.67 13.71 -3.37
CA VAL A 586 -3.39 14.34 -3.74
C VAL A 586 -3.50 15.84 -4.03
N ILE A 587 -4.73 16.37 -4.09
CA ILE A 587 -5.04 17.81 -4.18
C ILE A 587 -6.20 18.14 -3.24
N ASP A 588 -6.30 19.38 -2.79
CA ASP A 588 -7.22 19.79 -1.72
C ASP A 588 -8.70 19.48 -1.99
N ASP A 589 -9.17 19.67 -3.22
CA ASP A 589 -10.54 19.38 -3.66
C ASP A 589 -10.66 18.00 -4.37
N GLY A 590 -9.72 17.09 -4.13
CA GLY A 590 -9.65 15.79 -4.74
C GLY A 590 -10.15 14.65 -3.86
N PHE A 591 -10.10 13.44 -4.42
CA PHE A 591 -10.52 12.21 -3.77
C PHE A 591 -9.41 11.15 -3.83
N GLY A 592 -9.11 10.52 -2.69
CA GLY A 592 -8.34 9.29 -2.63
C GLY A 592 -9.27 8.09 -2.57
N ILE A 593 -9.37 7.28 -3.61
CA ILE A 593 -10.34 6.18 -3.72
C ILE A 593 -9.62 4.84 -3.75
N ALA A 594 -9.54 4.20 -2.61
CA ALA A 594 -9.09 2.82 -2.49
C ALA A 594 -10.26 1.85 -2.65
N TYR A 595 -10.13 0.77 -3.43
CA TYR A 595 -11.22 -0.17 -3.60
C TYR A 595 -10.73 -1.62 -3.66
N MET A 596 -11.55 -2.51 -3.06
CA MET A 596 -11.31 -3.95 -3.05
C MET A 596 -12.46 -4.66 -3.78
N ILE A 597 -12.14 -5.43 -4.81
CA ILE A 597 -13.12 -6.21 -5.57
C ILE A 597 -13.02 -7.67 -5.14
N ASN A 598 -13.74 -8.03 -4.09
CA ASN A 598 -13.79 -9.40 -3.57
C ASN A 598 -14.79 -10.25 -4.36
N GLU A 599 -14.87 -11.56 -4.07
CA GLU A 599 -15.70 -12.48 -4.87
C GLU A 599 -17.17 -12.07 -4.91
N ASN A 600 -17.76 -11.77 -3.74
CA ASN A 600 -19.18 -11.47 -3.57
C ASN A 600 -19.45 -10.08 -2.97
N ARG A 601 -18.43 -9.24 -2.81
CA ARG A 601 -18.55 -7.89 -2.25
C ARG A 601 -17.57 -6.94 -2.87
N TYR A 602 -17.87 -5.66 -2.75
CA TYR A 602 -17.00 -4.56 -3.14
C TYR A 602 -16.87 -3.59 -1.96
N VAL A 603 -15.66 -3.17 -1.64
CA VAL A 603 -15.39 -2.26 -0.51
C VAL A 603 -14.58 -1.07 -1.02
N PRO A 604 -15.21 0.07 -1.28
CA PRO A 604 -14.51 1.33 -1.47
C PRO A 604 -14.26 2.03 -0.14
N SER A 605 -13.17 2.78 -0.07
CA SER A 605 -12.97 3.82 0.93
C SER A 605 -12.55 5.09 0.22
N SER A 606 -13.23 6.18 0.50
CA SER A 606 -12.94 7.50 -0.04
C SER A 606 -13.57 8.58 0.84
N PRO A 607 -12.95 9.74 0.96
CA PRO A 607 -13.69 10.93 1.33
C PRO A 607 -13.95 11.85 0.14
N PRO A 608 -15.06 12.58 0.14
CA PRO A 608 -15.18 13.84 -0.58
C PRO A 608 -14.72 15.02 0.30
N PRO A 609 -14.22 16.11 -0.29
CA PRO A 609 -14.27 17.41 0.35
C PRO A 609 -15.74 17.78 0.54
N ILE A 610 -16.11 18.29 1.71
CA ILE A 610 -17.45 18.78 1.98
C ILE A 610 -17.63 20.12 1.25
N PRO A 611 -18.51 20.25 0.27
CA PRO A 611 -19.11 21.55 -0.03
C PRO A 611 -20.02 21.88 1.16
N GLN A 612 -19.92 23.08 1.70
CA GLN A 612 -20.69 23.55 2.86
C GLN A 612 -22.21 23.57 2.68
N GLU A 613 -22.76 23.07 1.61
CA GLU A 613 -24.22 22.94 1.39
C GLU A 613 -24.49 21.80 0.40
N THR A 614 -24.82 20.62 0.90
CA THR A 614 -25.85 19.69 0.40
C THR A 614 -25.77 18.35 1.13
N ASN A 615 -26.54 18.21 2.19
CA ASN A 615 -26.98 16.93 2.71
C ASN A 615 -28.13 16.46 1.80
N GLU A 616 -27.83 15.66 0.78
CA GLU A 616 -28.78 14.71 0.21
C GLU A 616 -28.17 13.99 -0.98
N CYS A 617 -28.38 12.67 -1.03
CA CYS A 617 -28.09 11.75 -2.13
C CYS A 617 -26.75 10.99 -2.08
N LEU A 618 -26.73 9.92 -1.30
CA LEU A 618 -26.13 8.64 -1.70
C LEU A 618 -26.86 7.50 -0.98
N ALA A 619 -28.00 7.08 -1.50
CA ALA A 619 -28.61 5.78 -1.29
C ALA A 619 -28.61 5.01 -2.63
#